data_53098064c4003fc4f59d4a8ae679f4e2
#
_entry.id   53098064c4003fc4f59d4a8ae679f4e2
#
_cell.length_a   1.000
_cell.length_b   1.000
_cell.length_c   1.000
_cell.angle_alpha   90.00
_cell.angle_beta   90.00
_cell.angle_gamma   90.00
#
_symmetry.space_group_name_H-M   'P 1'
#
loop_
_entity.id
_entity.type
_entity.pdbx_description
1 polymer ?
#
loop_
_entity_poly.entity_id
_entity_poly.type
_entity_poly.pdbx_seq_one_letter_code
_entity_poly.pdbx_strand_id
1 'polypeptide(L)'
;MSIIHKYVFICICLLLAVEASGQAARSPYTSFGIGEHYGNALINHQGMAGVGVSQPQFFFINNLNPALLVYNSIQTVFQAGIIGERRTISGDSLSETSKGGNMNYLVTAFPIKPSKWTTSVGLMPYTSVKYKLQYNDFIIGSPDNGSPQQVSVIEEGSGGLTQLYWSNGVRLTKDFAVGLKASYIFSSIVNTYKNQLINSPQPVNYLAAFEEKSYVRDFTFGTGISFSKDSLFNRQRYRLSVGAVYNFAADLGARKTDRLYRTNAIGDTTDVSILPSSRNGSYYIPPSFTVGVSLSRDLKWSIGSEFSYQDWSTFKNVNRQNGGLEKSWRIALGGEITPDLFASENYLKRLTYRAGLSLEQNPFLANNNQVKDVGINFGFSLPAGRSYLDLAFKYGRRGNKSDNILEEDYFKIYFGITFNDQWFIRRKFD
;
A
#
# COMPACT_ATOMS: atom_id res chain seq x y z
N MET A 1 29.03 9.69 23.19
CA MET A 1 28.13 9.86 22.03
C MET A 1 28.82 10.77 21.03
N SER A 2 29.15 10.26 19.85
CA SER A 2 29.84 11.04 18.84
C SER A 2 28.94 12.19 18.30
N ILE A 3 29.54 13.25 17.82
CA ILE A 3 28.87 14.41 17.22
C ILE A 3 27.86 13.98 16.15
N ILE A 4 28.17 12.94 15.39
CA ILE A 4 27.32 12.35 14.35
C ILE A 4 25.98 11.82 14.95
N HIS A 5 25.98 11.20 16.12
CA HIS A 5 24.73 10.72 16.77
C HIS A 5 23.81 11.86 17.19
N LYS A 6 24.36 13.02 17.57
CA LYS A 6 23.56 14.22 17.90
C LYS A 6 22.87 14.79 16.65
N TYR A 7 23.58 14.89 15.54
CA TYR A 7 22.98 15.39 14.29
C TYR A 7 21.96 14.42 13.69
N VAL A 8 22.21 13.12 13.76
CA VAL A 8 21.24 12.08 13.35
C VAL A 8 19.98 12.17 14.23
N PHE A 9 20.12 12.33 15.54
CA PHE A 9 18.99 12.47 16.45
C PHE A 9 18.21 13.77 16.19
N ILE A 10 18.89 14.91 15.93
CA ILE A 10 18.25 16.18 15.56
C ILE A 10 17.55 16.08 14.22
N CYS A 11 18.12 15.43 13.22
CA CYS A 11 17.44 15.17 11.94
C CYS A 11 16.20 14.28 12.10
N ILE A 12 16.26 13.26 12.95
CA ILE A 12 15.11 12.41 13.26
C ILE A 12 14.03 13.22 13.99
N CYS A 13 14.40 14.08 14.96
CA CYS A 13 13.45 14.94 15.64
C CYS A 13 12.84 16.02 14.73
N LEU A 14 13.59 16.57 13.78
CA LEU A 14 13.09 17.50 12.77
C LEU A 14 12.15 16.81 11.76
N LEU A 15 12.41 15.56 11.39
CA LEU A 15 11.51 14.75 10.57
C LEU A 15 10.22 14.38 11.30
N LEU A 16 10.26 14.24 12.63
CA LEU A 16 9.08 13.99 13.47
C LEU A 16 8.28 15.26 13.78
N ALA A 17 8.88 16.45 13.65
CA ALA A 17 8.23 17.75 13.88
C ALA A 17 7.45 18.28 12.67
N VAL A 18 7.54 17.63 11.50
CA VAL A 18 6.56 17.86 10.42
C VAL A 18 5.22 17.41 10.97
N GLU A 19 4.26 18.32 11.09
CA GLU A 19 2.89 18.01 11.50
C GLU A 19 2.38 16.80 10.70
N ALA A 20 2.56 15.63 11.29
CA ALA A 20 2.10 14.38 10.72
C ALA A 20 0.59 14.31 10.95
N SER A 21 -0.16 14.98 10.10
CA SER A 21 -1.50 14.50 9.80
C SER A 21 -1.30 13.07 9.27
N GLY A 22 -1.41 12.06 10.12
CA GLY A 22 -1.19 10.65 9.78
C GLY A 22 -2.26 10.13 8.81
N GLN A 23 -2.43 10.81 7.67
CA GLN A 23 -3.44 10.55 6.66
C GLN A 23 -2.79 10.62 5.28
N ALA A 24 -3.17 9.68 4.41
CA ALA A 24 -2.80 9.70 2.99
C ALA A 24 -3.19 11.03 2.32
N ALA A 25 -2.49 11.40 1.25
CA ALA A 25 -2.91 12.51 0.39
C ALA A 25 -4.25 12.18 -0.28
N ARG A 26 -5.03 13.22 -0.60
CA ARG A 26 -6.33 13.05 -1.26
C ARG A 26 -6.14 12.53 -2.67
N SER A 27 -7.00 11.61 -3.08
CA SER A 27 -7.15 11.15 -4.45
C SER A 27 -8.60 10.76 -4.72
N PRO A 28 -9.24 11.29 -5.78
CA PRO A 28 -10.59 10.90 -6.16
C PRO A 28 -10.71 9.41 -6.45
N TYR A 29 -9.65 8.80 -6.91
CA TYR A 29 -9.61 7.36 -7.20
C TYR A 29 -9.71 6.47 -5.94
N THR A 30 -9.54 7.02 -4.74
CA THR A 30 -9.76 6.28 -3.49
C THR A 30 -11.23 6.14 -3.10
N SER A 31 -12.16 6.75 -3.85
CA SER A 31 -13.61 6.58 -3.65
C SER A 31 -14.13 5.22 -4.13
N PHE A 32 -13.37 4.53 -4.96
CA PHE A 32 -13.79 3.25 -5.54
C PHE A 32 -13.51 2.07 -4.60
N GLY A 33 -14.47 1.14 -4.52
CA GLY A 33 -14.32 -0.13 -3.80
C GLY A 33 -14.05 0.04 -2.31
N ILE A 34 -12.88 -0.41 -1.87
CA ILE A 34 -12.39 -0.29 -0.49
C ILE A 34 -11.19 0.68 -0.37
N GLY A 35 -11.00 1.53 -1.38
CA GLY A 35 -9.90 2.49 -1.46
C GLY A 35 -8.66 2.00 -2.21
N GLU A 36 -7.60 2.81 -2.19
CA GLU A 36 -6.32 2.48 -2.83
C GLU A 36 -5.55 1.44 -2.01
N HIS A 37 -5.12 0.36 -2.67
CA HIS A 37 -4.28 -0.67 -2.05
C HIS A 37 -2.85 -0.20 -1.84
N TYR A 38 -2.29 -0.41 -0.65
CA TYR A 38 -0.88 -0.14 -0.35
C TYR A 38 0.07 -1.18 -0.94
N GLY A 39 -0.42 -2.41 -1.16
CA GLY A 39 0.40 -3.57 -1.52
C GLY A 39 1.23 -4.10 -0.35
N ASN A 40 2.00 -5.15 -0.61
CA ASN A 40 2.82 -5.82 0.39
C ASN A 40 4.32 -5.52 0.27
N ALA A 41 4.73 -4.64 -0.67
CA ALA A 41 6.12 -4.31 -0.91
C ALA A 41 6.69 -3.45 0.22
N LEU A 42 7.77 -3.91 0.84
CA LEU A 42 8.56 -3.12 1.78
C LEU A 42 9.47 -2.15 1.02
N ILE A 43 10.12 -1.21 1.71
CA ILE A 43 10.84 -0.09 1.08
C ILE A 43 11.95 -0.56 0.13
N ASN A 44 12.66 -1.63 0.48
CA ASN A 44 13.64 -2.24 -0.40
C ASN A 44 13.04 -2.68 -1.75
N HIS A 45 11.83 -3.27 -1.75
CA HIS A 45 11.12 -3.62 -2.99
C HIS A 45 10.47 -2.41 -3.65
N GLN A 46 10.02 -1.40 -2.87
CA GLN A 46 9.47 -0.15 -3.43
C GLN A 46 10.50 0.55 -4.34
N GLY A 47 11.79 0.54 -3.97
CA GLY A 47 12.86 1.07 -4.82
C GLY A 47 13.00 0.36 -6.18
N MET A 48 12.47 -0.86 -6.31
CA MET A 48 12.46 -1.69 -7.53
C MET A 48 11.05 -1.76 -8.16
N ALA A 49 10.23 -0.73 -8.00
CA ALA A 49 8.84 -0.72 -8.43
C ALA A 49 8.01 -1.89 -7.86
N GLY A 50 8.31 -2.37 -6.65
CA GLY A 50 7.59 -3.45 -5.99
C GLY A 50 7.91 -4.86 -6.49
N VAL A 51 8.93 -5.04 -7.32
CA VAL A 51 9.42 -6.36 -7.75
C VAL A 51 10.05 -7.09 -6.58
N GLY A 52 9.68 -8.35 -6.33
CA GLY A 52 10.20 -9.13 -5.21
C GLY A 52 9.63 -10.55 -5.07
N VAL A 53 8.58 -10.93 -5.85
CA VAL A 53 7.93 -12.24 -5.73
C VAL A 53 8.87 -13.41 -6.07
N SER A 54 9.86 -13.17 -6.92
CA SER A 54 10.90 -14.15 -7.28
C SER A 54 12.28 -13.82 -6.71
N GLN A 55 12.44 -12.71 -5.95
CA GLN A 55 13.74 -12.18 -5.58
C GLN A 55 14.12 -12.54 -4.14
N PRO A 56 15.07 -13.46 -3.93
CA PRO A 56 15.60 -13.77 -2.60
C PRO A 56 16.28 -12.56 -1.96
N GLN A 57 15.98 -12.31 -0.68
CA GLN A 57 16.57 -11.24 0.12
C GLN A 57 17.18 -11.83 1.41
N PHE A 58 18.46 -11.56 1.67
CA PHE A 58 19.14 -12.12 2.84
C PHE A 58 19.06 -11.22 4.08
N PHE A 59 19.14 -9.91 3.87
CA PHE A 59 19.20 -8.91 4.94
C PHE A 59 17.88 -8.18 5.16
N PHE A 60 16.92 -8.38 4.26
CA PHE A 60 15.62 -7.73 4.25
C PHE A 60 14.50 -8.77 4.26
N ILE A 61 13.36 -8.43 4.84
CA ILE A 61 12.19 -9.29 4.82
C ILE A 61 11.55 -9.23 3.43
N ASN A 62 11.26 -10.38 2.85
CA ASN A 62 10.41 -10.46 1.67
C ASN A 62 8.95 -10.70 2.10
N ASN A 63 8.12 -9.65 2.08
CA ASN A 63 6.71 -9.73 2.42
C ASN A 63 5.79 -9.95 1.20
N LEU A 64 6.36 -9.95 -0.01
CA LEU A 64 5.63 -10.21 -1.26
C LEU A 64 5.36 -11.69 -1.46
N ASN A 65 6.38 -12.53 -1.24
CA ASN A 65 6.26 -13.99 -1.36
C ASN A 65 6.67 -14.68 -0.06
N PRO A 66 5.73 -15.30 0.68
CA PRO A 66 6.04 -15.98 1.95
C PRO A 66 7.04 -17.10 1.80
N ALA A 67 7.16 -17.76 0.63
CA ALA A 67 8.15 -18.80 0.39
C ALA A 67 9.58 -18.29 0.47
N LEU A 68 9.81 -17.01 0.16
CA LEU A 68 11.15 -16.40 0.16
C LEU A 68 11.65 -16.02 1.58
N LEU A 69 10.82 -16.11 2.61
CA LEU A 69 11.23 -15.89 3.99
C LEU A 69 12.37 -16.83 4.41
N VAL A 70 12.49 -18.01 3.81
CA VAL A 70 13.55 -18.97 4.09
C VAL A 70 14.97 -18.44 3.84
N TYR A 71 15.10 -17.33 3.10
CA TYR A 71 16.38 -16.68 2.89
C TYR A 71 16.83 -15.80 4.05
N ASN A 72 15.91 -15.36 4.93
CA ASN A 72 16.23 -14.80 6.24
C ASN A 72 16.60 -15.93 7.22
N SER A 73 17.67 -16.62 6.94
CA SER A 73 17.95 -17.95 7.49
C SER A 73 18.74 -17.95 8.81
N ILE A 74 19.41 -16.85 9.16
CA ILE A 74 20.37 -16.78 10.27
C ILE A 74 20.03 -15.65 11.24
N GLN A 75 19.47 -14.55 10.75
CA GLN A 75 19.25 -13.35 11.54
C GLN A 75 17.75 -13.11 11.77
N THR A 76 17.42 -12.57 12.93
CA THR A 76 16.17 -11.89 13.15
C THR A 76 16.26 -10.53 12.48
N VAL A 77 15.28 -10.23 11.63
CA VAL A 77 15.19 -8.97 10.90
C VAL A 77 13.98 -8.21 11.43
N PHE A 78 14.17 -6.97 11.80
CA PHE A 78 13.12 -6.05 12.15
C PHE A 78 13.16 -4.87 11.19
N GLN A 79 12.01 -4.52 10.62
CA GLN A 79 11.90 -3.38 9.70
C GLN A 79 10.72 -2.49 10.09
N ALA A 80 10.95 -1.18 10.08
CA ALA A 80 9.93 -0.16 10.24
C ALA A 80 10.05 0.86 9.12
N GLY A 81 8.93 1.38 8.64
CA GLY A 81 8.93 2.34 7.55
C GLY A 81 7.78 3.33 7.63
N ILE A 82 8.03 4.51 7.10
CA ILE A 82 7.06 5.59 6.92
C ILE A 82 7.01 5.99 5.44
N ILE A 83 5.89 6.57 5.03
CA ILE A 83 5.68 7.12 3.70
C ILE A 83 5.22 8.56 3.80
N GLY A 84 5.80 9.44 2.98
CA GLY A 84 5.27 10.76 2.67
C GLY A 84 4.87 10.82 1.21
N GLU A 85 3.79 11.52 0.89
CA GLU A 85 3.33 11.66 -0.48
C GLU A 85 2.81 13.06 -0.78
N ARG A 86 3.02 13.48 -2.02
CA ARG A 86 2.42 14.67 -2.62
C ARG A 86 1.72 14.23 -3.89
N ARG A 87 0.47 14.65 -4.06
CA ARG A 87 -0.36 14.39 -5.24
C ARG A 87 -0.87 15.70 -5.80
N THR A 88 -0.78 15.85 -7.10
CA THR A 88 -1.38 16.96 -7.85
C THR A 88 -2.43 16.38 -8.77
N ILE A 89 -3.67 16.74 -8.55
CA ILE A 89 -4.83 16.30 -9.34
C ILE A 89 -5.17 17.44 -10.27
N SER A 90 -5.20 17.18 -11.56
CA SER A 90 -5.47 18.17 -12.60
C SER A 90 -6.65 17.75 -13.46
N GLY A 91 -7.66 18.60 -13.54
CA GLY A 91 -8.74 18.55 -14.53
C GLY A 91 -8.51 19.56 -15.65
N ASP A 92 -9.54 19.83 -16.45
CA ASP A 92 -9.45 20.76 -17.58
C ASP A 92 -9.18 22.21 -17.16
N SER A 93 -9.81 22.67 -16.07
CA SER A 93 -9.75 24.05 -15.60
C SER A 93 -9.20 24.22 -14.19
N LEU A 94 -9.08 23.16 -13.42
CA LEU A 94 -8.68 23.21 -12.00
C LEU A 94 -7.56 22.22 -11.72
N SER A 95 -6.66 22.62 -10.80
CA SER A 95 -5.62 21.76 -10.27
C SER A 95 -5.53 21.92 -8.76
N GLU A 96 -5.50 20.81 -8.04
CA GLU A 96 -5.37 20.77 -6.59
C GLU A 96 -4.16 19.94 -6.18
N THR A 97 -3.38 20.43 -5.22
CA THR A 97 -2.27 19.67 -4.65
C THR A 97 -2.60 19.26 -3.21
N SER A 98 -2.47 17.98 -2.92
CA SER A 98 -2.63 17.39 -1.60
C SER A 98 -1.33 16.75 -1.13
N LYS A 99 -1.08 16.82 0.17
CA LYS A 99 0.06 16.16 0.82
C LYS A 99 -0.45 15.23 1.92
N GLY A 100 0.28 14.15 2.16
CA GLY A 100 -0.05 13.20 3.21
C GLY A 100 1.18 12.42 3.67
N GLY A 101 1.02 11.69 4.75
CA GLY A 101 2.04 10.78 5.25
C GLY A 101 1.39 9.74 6.17
N ASN A 102 2.03 8.58 6.27
CA ASN A 102 1.52 7.49 7.10
C ASN A 102 2.66 6.56 7.54
N MET A 103 2.39 5.76 8.57
CA MET A 103 3.20 4.59 8.83
C MET A 103 3.03 3.60 7.67
N ASN A 104 4.14 3.14 7.10
CA ASN A 104 4.09 2.20 5.98
C ASN A 104 4.03 0.75 6.48
N TYR A 105 4.89 0.40 7.45
CA TYR A 105 4.87 -0.92 8.07
C TYR A 105 5.70 -0.97 9.36
N LEU A 106 5.38 -2.00 10.16
CA LEU A 106 6.16 -2.48 11.28
C LEU A 106 6.21 -4.00 11.18
N VAL A 107 7.35 -4.59 10.83
CA VAL A 107 7.45 -6.01 10.52
C VAL A 107 8.68 -6.65 11.14
N THR A 108 8.58 -7.93 11.49
CA THR A 108 9.71 -8.72 11.96
C THR A 108 9.68 -10.11 11.34
N ALA A 109 10.86 -10.66 11.10
CA ALA A 109 11.05 -12.05 10.68
C ALA A 109 12.16 -12.70 11.48
N PHE A 110 11.97 -13.96 11.85
CA PHE A 110 12.99 -14.72 12.57
C PHE A 110 12.97 -16.19 12.16
N PRO A 111 14.15 -16.83 12.05
CA PRO A 111 14.24 -18.23 11.71
C PRO A 111 13.81 -19.09 12.90
N ILE A 112 12.83 -19.97 12.68
CA ILE A 112 12.45 -21.04 13.64
C ILE A 112 13.45 -22.19 13.53
N LYS A 113 13.78 -22.56 12.30
CA LYS A 113 14.83 -23.53 11.99
C LYS A 113 15.72 -22.97 10.89
N PRO A 114 16.99 -22.63 11.19
CA PRO A 114 17.91 -22.03 10.24
C PRO A 114 17.88 -22.73 8.88
N SER A 115 17.81 -21.94 7.81
CA SER A 115 17.77 -22.38 6.40
C SER A 115 16.59 -23.28 6.01
N LYS A 116 15.67 -23.62 6.92
CA LYS A 116 14.52 -24.48 6.63
C LYS A 116 13.17 -23.81 6.85
N TRP A 117 13.02 -23.05 7.94
CA TRP A 117 11.74 -22.47 8.32
C TRP A 117 11.95 -21.11 8.96
N THR A 118 11.35 -20.10 8.38
CA THR A 118 11.32 -18.72 8.88
C THR A 118 9.88 -18.24 8.98
N THR A 119 9.57 -17.53 10.04
CA THR A 119 8.28 -16.89 10.26
C THR A 119 8.43 -15.37 10.26
N SER A 120 7.36 -14.68 9.89
CA SER A 120 7.29 -13.22 9.91
C SER A 120 5.92 -12.77 10.42
N VAL A 121 5.92 -11.70 11.21
CA VAL A 121 4.71 -11.02 11.70
C VAL A 121 4.83 -9.53 11.38
N GLY A 122 3.74 -8.89 11.03
CA GLY A 122 3.80 -7.46 10.74
C GLY A 122 2.44 -6.78 10.71
N LEU A 123 2.47 -5.49 11.02
CA LEU A 123 1.36 -4.57 10.96
C LEU A 123 1.62 -3.55 9.84
N MET A 124 0.66 -3.37 8.94
CA MET A 124 0.77 -2.42 7.84
C MET A 124 -0.59 -2.00 7.29
N PRO A 125 -0.71 -0.86 6.63
CA PRO A 125 -1.92 -0.50 5.90
C PRO A 125 -2.25 -1.54 4.83
N TYR A 126 -3.52 -1.87 4.69
CA TYR A 126 -4.05 -2.71 3.60
C TYR A 126 -4.62 -1.84 2.48
N THR A 127 -5.50 -0.88 2.84
CA THR A 127 -6.03 0.13 1.92
C THR A 127 -6.06 1.50 2.57
N SER A 128 -6.24 2.55 1.74
CA SER A 128 -6.46 3.91 2.19
C SER A 128 -7.61 4.54 1.43
N VAL A 129 -8.49 5.23 2.15
CA VAL A 129 -9.57 6.05 1.61
C VAL A 129 -9.34 7.48 2.06
N LYS A 130 -9.12 8.40 1.10
CA LYS A 130 -9.01 9.83 1.36
C LYS A 130 -9.37 10.60 0.11
N TYR A 131 -10.61 11.06 0.01
CA TYR A 131 -11.07 11.87 -1.11
C TYR A 131 -12.00 12.98 -0.64
N LYS A 132 -12.12 14.02 -1.47
CA LYS A 132 -13.12 15.05 -1.38
C LYS A 132 -13.50 15.45 -2.79
N LEU A 133 -14.76 15.25 -3.14
CA LEU A 133 -15.35 15.62 -4.42
C LEU A 133 -16.40 16.71 -4.15
N GLN A 134 -16.44 17.71 -5.00
CA GLN A 134 -17.45 18.75 -4.93
C GLN A 134 -17.98 19.05 -6.34
N TYR A 135 -19.29 18.98 -6.48
CA TYR A 135 -19.97 19.26 -7.74
C TYR A 135 -21.37 19.84 -7.47
N ASN A 136 -21.94 20.47 -8.47
CA ASN A 136 -23.29 20.98 -8.41
C ASN A 136 -24.25 19.97 -9.07
N ASP A 137 -25.39 19.77 -8.43
CA ASP A 137 -26.46 18.88 -8.91
C ASP A 137 -27.81 19.56 -8.68
N PHE A 138 -28.89 18.96 -9.19
CA PHE A 138 -30.24 19.41 -9.00
C PHE A 138 -31.05 18.39 -8.22
N ILE A 139 -31.70 18.84 -7.15
CA ILE A 139 -32.73 18.04 -6.49
C ILE A 139 -34.10 18.41 -7.05
N ILE A 140 -34.93 17.42 -7.29
CA ILE A 140 -36.35 17.63 -7.65
C ILE A 140 -36.98 18.35 -6.46
N GLY A 141 -37.56 19.51 -6.73
CA GLY A 141 -38.09 20.39 -5.69
C GLY A 141 -39.14 19.75 -4.81
N SER A 142 -39.39 20.40 -3.69
CA SER A 142 -40.47 20.06 -2.76
C SER A 142 -41.82 19.98 -3.51
N PRO A 143 -42.76 19.07 -3.08
CA PRO A 143 -44.07 18.92 -3.72
C PRO A 143 -44.86 20.20 -3.97
N ASP A 144 -44.54 21.26 -3.23
CA ASP A 144 -45.28 22.51 -3.27
C ASP A 144 -44.84 23.50 -4.39
N ASN A 145 -43.65 23.35 -4.99
CA ASN A 145 -43.14 24.31 -5.99
C ASN A 145 -42.49 23.71 -7.25
N GLY A 146 -42.39 22.42 -7.44
CA GLY A 146 -42.03 21.75 -8.69
C GLY A 146 -40.74 22.13 -9.41
N SER A 147 -40.05 23.20 -9.01
CA SER A 147 -38.84 23.68 -9.68
C SER A 147 -37.59 22.97 -9.12
N PRO A 148 -36.73 22.44 -10.00
CA PRO A 148 -35.45 21.84 -9.55
C PRO A 148 -34.60 22.89 -8.80
N GLN A 149 -34.15 22.56 -7.60
CA GLN A 149 -33.26 23.41 -6.82
C GLN A 149 -31.83 22.95 -6.97
N GLN A 150 -30.93 23.89 -7.24
CA GLN A 150 -29.51 23.62 -7.36
C GLN A 150 -28.89 23.40 -5.96
N VAL A 151 -28.13 22.33 -5.84
CA VAL A 151 -27.37 21.97 -4.62
C VAL A 151 -25.90 21.79 -4.91
N SER A 152 -25.06 22.21 -3.98
CA SER A 152 -23.66 21.82 -3.94
C SER A 152 -23.57 20.52 -3.15
N VAL A 153 -23.10 19.47 -3.79
CA VAL A 153 -22.85 18.16 -3.21
C VAL A 153 -21.37 18.05 -2.87
N ILE A 154 -21.07 17.72 -1.64
CA ILE A 154 -19.71 17.45 -1.17
C ILE A 154 -19.66 16.00 -0.69
N GLU A 155 -18.85 15.18 -1.36
CA GLU A 155 -18.58 13.81 -0.98
C GLU A 155 -17.18 13.70 -0.40
N GLU A 156 -17.07 13.20 0.81
CA GLU A 156 -15.81 13.03 1.52
C GLU A 156 -15.66 11.58 1.99
N GLY A 157 -14.51 10.97 1.69
CA GLY A 157 -14.14 9.67 2.23
C GLY A 157 -12.90 9.74 3.08
N SER A 158 -12.86 8.95 4.15
CA SER A 158 -11.71 8.85 5.04
C SER A 158 -11.56 7.48 5.68
N GLY A 159 -10.36 7.18 6.17
CA GLY A 159 -10.04 5.92 6.82
C GLY A 159 -9.30 4.95 5.89
N GLY A 160 -9.65 3.69 5.95
CA GLY A 160 -9.00 2.60 5.23
C GLY A 160 -8.85 1.37 6.11
N LEU A 161 -8.30 0.32 5.56
CA LEU A 161 -8.14 -0.94 6.25
C LEU A 161 -6.67 -1.17 6.63
N THR A 162 -6.46 -1.83 7.76
CA THR A 162 -5.15 -2.22 8.29
C THR A 162 -5.07 -3.74 8.32
N GLN A 163 -3.88 -4.29 8.09
CA GLN A 163 -3.63 -5.71 8.21
C GLN A 163 -2.58 -6.02 9.28
N LEU A 164 -2.89 -6.98 10.12
CA LEU A 164 -1.95 -7.71 10.95
C LEU A 164 -1.73 -9.07 10.31
N TYR A 165 -0.52 -9.37 9.85
CA TYR A 165 -0.27 -10.63 9.17
C TYR A 165 0.69 -11.53 9.94
N TRP A 166 0.54 -12.83 9.72
CA TRP A 166 1.47 -13.87 10.09
C TRP A 166 1.81 -14.71 8.85
N SER A 167 3.09 -14.84 8.57
CA SER A 167 3.59 -15.48 7.36
C SER A 167 4.67 -16.48 7.70
N ASN A 168 4.69 -17.62 7.00
CA ASN A 168 5.64 -18.69 7.18
C ASN A 168 6.21 -19.14 5.85
N GLY A 169 7.53 -19.30 5.79
CA GLY A 169 8.22 -19.88 4.65
C GLY A 169 8.94 -21.15 5.06
N VAL A 170 8.79 -22.21 4.28
CA VAL A 170 9.41 -23.52 4.52
C VAL A 170 10.13 -23.98 3.26
N ARG A 171 11.38 -24.38 3.40
CA ARG A 171 12.20 -24.96 2.35
C ARG A 171 11.99 -26.46 2.30
N LEU A 172 11.43 -26.95 1.20
CA LEU A 172 11.16 -28.37 0.99
C LEU A 172 12.37 -29.09 0.40
N THR A 173 13.02 -28.47 -0.58
CA THR A 173 14.27 -28.98 -1.19
C THR A 173 15.31 -27.85 -1.25
N LYS A 174 16.50 -28.13 -1.79
CA LYS A 174 17.55 -27.11 -1.97
C LYS A 174 17.06 -25.93 -2.81
N ASP A 175 16.24 -26.22 -3.84
CA ASP A 175 15.84 -25.28 -4.86
C ASP A 175 14.37 -24.85 -4.72
N PHE A 176 13.57 -25.52 -3.87
CA PHE A 176 12.13 -25.29 -3.81
C PHE A 176 11.66 -24.95 -2.39
N ALA A 177 10.90 -23.87 -2.28
CA ALA A 177 10.29 -23.40 -1.05
C ALA A 177 8.81 -23.07 -1.25
N VAL A 178 8.05 -23.23 -0.17
CA VAL A 178 6.63 -22.88 -0.10
C VAL A 178 6.39 -21.95 1.09
N GLY A 179 5.31 -21.18 1.02
CA GLY A 179 4.94 -20.30 2.12
C GLY A 179 3.44 -20.08 2.20
N LEU A 180 3.00 -19.76 3.41
CA LEU A 180 1.60 -19.42 3.72
C LEU A 180 1.59 -18.09 4.48
N LYS A 181 0.58 -17.29 4.21
CA LYS A 181 0.31 -16.01 4.87
C LYS A 181 -1.15 -15.96 5.29
N ALA A 182 -1.40 -15.66 6.55
CA ALA A 182 -2.71 -15.31 7.08
C ALA A 182 -2.68 -13.83 7.50
N SER A 183 -3.68 -13.06 7.10
CA SER A 183 -3.77 -11.63 7.46
C SER A 183 -5.13 -11.34 8.07
N TYR A 184 -5.15 -10.76 9.26
CA TYR A 184 -6.34 -10.20 9.88
C TYR A 184 -6.51 -8.78 9.42
N ILE A 185 -7.58 -8.52 8.67
CA ILE A 185 -7.93 -7.20 8.15
C ILE A 185 -8.90 -6.56 9.14
N PHE A 186 -8.65 -5.32 9.50
CA PHE A 186 -9.50 -4.57 10.44
C PHE A 186 -9.42 -3.06 10.19
N SER A 187 -10.37 -2.31 10.65
CA SER A 187 -10.51 -0.86 10.72
C SER A 187 -11.86 -0.39 10.15
N SER A 188 -11.96 0.88 9.75
CA SER A 188 -13.22 1.43 9.22
C SER A 188 -12.98 2.37 8.04
N ILE A 189 -14.00 2.41 7.18
CA ILE A 189 -14.15 3.36 6.07
C ILE A 189 -15.35 4.24 6.39
N VAL A 190 -15.18 5.55 6.26
CA VAL A 190 -16.22 6.55 6.49
C VAL A 190 -16.44 7.33 5.21
N ASN A 191 -17.68 7.33 4.71
CA ASN A 191 -18.11 8.17 3.58
C ASN A 191 -19.15 9.15 4.08
N THR A 192 -18.98 10.43 3.76
CA THR A 192 -19.87 11.51 4.17
C THR A 192 -20.35 12.27 2.94
N TYR A 193 -21.65 12.41 2.81
CA TYR A 193 -22.34 13.15 1.76
C TYR A 193 -22.99 14.37 2.38
N LYS A 194 -22.59 15.57 1.93
CA LYS A 194 -23.11 16.85 2.42
C LYS A 194 -23.80 17.59 1.29
N ASN A 195 -25.03 18.03 1.49
CA ASN A 195 -25.79 18.78 0.52
C ASN A 195 -26.08 20.18 1.04
N GLN A 196 -25.77 21.19 0.23
CA GLN A 196 -26.01 22.59 0.51
C GLN A 196 -26.86 23.21 -0.61
N LEU A 197 -27.99 23.83 -0.27
CA LEU A 197 -28.77 24.58 -1.24
C LEU A 197 -27.99 25.79 -1.75
N ILE A 198 -27.94 25.97 -3.08
CA ILE A 198 -27.38 27.13 -3.75
C ILE A 198 -28.55 28.08 -4.08
N ASN A 199 -28.37 29.38 -3.85
CA ASN A 199 -29.37 30.42 -4.14
C ASN A 199 -30.71 30.27 -3.38
N SER A 200 -30.67 29.77 -2.15
CA SER A 200 -31.85 29.79 -1.28
C SER A 200 -32.23 31.24 -0.95
N PRO A 201 -33.51 31.61 -1.05
CA PRO A 201 -34.01 32.94 -0.65
C PRO A 201 -33.77 33.28 0.82
N GLN A 202 -33.57 32.26 1.64
CA GLN A 202 -33.17 32.39 3.05
C GLN A 202 -31.77 31.80 3.25
N PRO A 203 -30.88 32.42 4.03
CA PRO A 203 -29.56 31.86 4.32
C PRO A 203 -29.73 30.54 5.08
N VAL A 204 -29.51 29.43 4.39
CA VAL A 204 -29.49 28.10 5.03
C VAL A 204 -28.15 27.93 5.73
N ASN A 205 -28.12 28.15 7.04
CA ASN A 205 -26.91 28.04 7.85
C ASN A 205 -26.49 26.59 8.14
N TYR A 206 -27.18 25.62 7.57
CA TYR A 206 -26.93 24.20 7.84
C TYR A 206 -26.77 23.37 6.57
N LEU A 207 -25.83 22.46 6.61
CA LEU A 207 -25.61 21.41 5.63
C LEU A 207 -26.30 20.13 6.14
N ALA A 208 -27.13 19.51 5.34
CA ALA A 208 -27.60 18.15 5.62
C ALA A 208 -26.48 17.19 5.29
N ALA A 209 -26.06 16.38 6.25
CA ALA A 209 -24.97 15.43 6.10
C ALA A 209 -25.47 14.01 6.37
N PHE A 210 -25.14 13.10 5.47
CA PHE A 210 -25.35 11.66 5.58
C PHE A 210 -23.99 10.98 5.67
N GLU A 211 -23.74 10.25 6.76
CA GLU A 211 -22.50 9.54 7.02
C GLU A 211 -22.75 8.03 7.01
N GLU A 212 -21.98 7.34 6.19
CA GLU A 212 -21.91 5.89 6.16
C GLU A 212 -20.57 5.44 6.75
N LYS A 213 -20.61 4.67 7.84
CA LYS A 213 -19.42 4.11 8.46
C LYS A 213 -19.46 2.59 8.39
N SER A 214 -18.48 2.01 7.71
CA SER A 214 -18.31 0.56 7.56
C SER A 214 -17.13 0.09 8.40
N TYR A 215 -17.40 -0.69 9.45
CA TYR A 215 -16.39 -1.39 10.24
C TYR A 215 -16.13 -2.75 9.62
N VAL A 216 -14.89 -3.02 9.27
CA VAL A 216 -14.47 -4.26 8.62
C VAL A 216 -13.57 -5.05 9.56
N ARG A 217 -13.77 -6.38 9.63
CA ARG A 217 -12.89 -7.29 10.36
C ARG A 217 -13.04 -8.69 9.82
N ASP A 218 -11.97 -9.29 9.31
CA ASP A 218 -11.95 -10.69 8.89
C ASP A 218 -10.53 -11.15 8.52
N PHE A 219 -10.39 -12.41 8.13
CA PHE A 219 -9.13 -12.99 7.70
C PHE A 219 -9.05 -13.11 6.17
N THR A 220 -7.84 -12.91 5.64
CA THR A 220 -7.47 -13.25 4.27
C THR A 220 -6.30 -14.21 4.29
N PHE A 221 -6.19 -15.05 3.27
CA PHE A 221 -5.14 -16.04 3.15
C PHE A 221 -4.42 -15.93 1.82
N GLY A 222 -3.13 -16.22 1.83
CA GLY A 222 -2.32 -16.28 0.63
C GLY A 222 -1.29 -17.40 0.72
N THR A 223 -0.84 -17.87 -0.43
CA THR A 223 0.22 -18.87 -0.54
C THR A 223 1.26 -18.41 -1.54
N GLY A 224 2.48 -18.85 -1.35
CA GLY A 224 3.58 -18.55 -2.25
C GLY A 224 4.43 -19.79 -2.49
N ILE A 225 5.00 -19.85 -3.69
CA ILE A 225 6.00 -20.84 -4.07
C ILE A 225 7.21 -20.13 -4.65
N SER A 226 8.37 -20.74 -4.49
CA SER A 226 9.62 -20.25 -5.06
C SER A 226 10.48 -21.41 -5.51
N PHE A 227 10.97 -21.33 -6.72
CA PHE A 227 12.01 -22.18 -7.26
C PHE A 227 13.23 -21.32 -7.56
N SER A 228 14.40 -21.68 -7.00
CA SER A 228 15.65 -20.94 -7.17
C SER A 228 16.78 -21.90 -7.47
N LYS A 229 17.38 -21.78 -8.64
CA LYS A 229 18.49 -22.61 -9.08
C LYS A 229 19.78 -21.81 -9.07
N ASP A 230 20.73 -22.24 -8.25
CA ASP A 230 22.09 -21.70 -8.22
C ASP A 230 22.95 -22.28 -9.34
N SER A 231 24.00 -21.54 -9.72
CA SER A 231 25.04 -22.01 -10.66
C SER A 231 24.53 -22.35 -12.06
N LEU A 232 23.74 -21.47 -12.66
CA LEU A 232 23.24 -21.65 -14.02
C LEU A 232 24.36 -21.70 -15.07
N PHE A 233 25.51 -21.07 -14.82
CA PHE A 233 26.69 -21.04 -15.66
C PHE A 233 27.92 -21.51 -14.87
N ASN A 234 28.62 -22.50 -15.34
CA ASN A 234 29.64 -23.32 -14.66
C ASN A 234 30.83 -22.57 -13.98
N ARG A 235 30.93 -21.25 -14.10
CA ARG A 235 32.02 -20.46 -13.46
C ARG A 235 31.55 -19.20 -12.71
N GLN A 236 30.26 -18.83 -12.77
CA GLN A 236 29.75 -17.63 -12.13
C GLN A 236 28.52 -18.00 -11.30
N ARG A 237 28.48 -17.54 -10.06
CA ARG A 237 27.37 -17.80 -9.12
C ARG A 237 26.13 -16.98 -9.51
N TYR A 238 25.52 -17.32 -10.64
CA TYR A 238 24.24 -16.77 -11.05
C TYR A 238 23.12 -17.63 -10.50
N ARG A 239 22.09 -16.97 -9.97
CA ARG A 239 20.87 -17.61 -9.52
C ARG A 239 19.71 -17.18 -10.40
N LEU A 240 19.00 -18.14 -10.98
CA LEU A 240 17.71 -17.95 -11.60
C LEU A 240 16.64 -18.32 -10.57
N SER A 241 15.70 -17.41 -10.33
CA SER A 241 14.58 -17.65 -9.42
C SER A 241 13.26 -17.38 -10.12
N VAL A 242 12.29 -18.23 -9.88
CA VAL A 242 10.90 -18.09 -10.32
C VAL A 242 10.03 -18.13 -9.06
N GLY A 243 9.10 -17.21 -8.94
CA GLY A 243 8.17 -17.15 -7.84
C GLY A 243 6.74 -16.96 -8.29
N ALA A 244 5.81 -17.52 -7.54
CA ALA A 244 4.39 -17.26 -7.73
C ALA A 244 3.70 -17.11 -6.37
N VAL A 245 2.72 -16.21 -6.34
CA VAL A 245 1.89 -15.94 -5.16
C VAL A 245 0.43 -15.96 -5.59
N TYR A 246 -0.40 -16.61 -4.79
CA TYR A 246 -1.84 -16.63 -4.95
C TYR A 246 -2.50 -16.17 -3.65
N ASN A 247 -3.31 -15.12 -3.73
CA ASN A 247 -4.15 -14.67 -2.64
C ASN A 247 -5.56 -15.19 -2.90
N PHE A 248 -6.11 -15.89 -1.92
CA PHE A 248 -7.46 -16.46 -2.03
C PHE A 248 -8.52 -15.37 -1.98
N ALA A 249 -9.67 -15.64 -2.59
CA ALA A 249 -10.84 -14.81 -2.43
C ALA A 249 -11.23 -14.72 -0.95
N ALA A 250 -11.75 -13.57 -0.53
CA ALA A 250 -12.20 -13.37 0.84
C ALA A 250 -13.51 -12.59 0.89
N ASP A 251 -14.42 -13.02 1.78
CA ASP A 251 -15.59 -12.27 2.17
C ASP A 251 -15.28 -11.56 3.50
N LEU A 252 -14.88 -10.29 3.43
CA LEU A 252 -14.54 -9.50 4.60
C LEU A 252 -15.81 -9.05 5.32
N GLY A 253 -16.12 -9.63 6.49
CA GLY A 253 -17.26 -9.25 7.30
C GLY A 253 -17.26 -7.77 7.65
N ALA A 254 -18.38 -7.09 7.42
CA ALA A 254 -18.53 -5.67 7.63
C ALA A 254 -19.83 -5.34 8.37
N ARG A 255 -19.74 -4.38 9.29
CA ARG A 255 -20.90 -3.76 9.93
C ARG A 255 -21.01 -2.31 9.49
N LYS A 256 -22.08 -1.97 8.79
CA LYS A 256 -22.39 -0.62 8.31
C LYS A 256 -23.33 0.10 9.29
N THR A 257 -23.01 1.35 9.63
CA THR A 257 -23.83 2.24 10.44
C THR A 257 -24.05 3.53 9.66
N ASP A 258 -25.31 3.92 9.53
CA ASP A 258 -25.72 5.13 8.84
C ASP A 258 -26.15 6.19 9.84
N ARG A 259 -25.74 7.45 9.62
CA ARG A 259 -26.11 8.60 10.44
C ARG A 259 -26.57 9.75 9.56
N LEU A 260 -27.65 10.41 9.97
CA LEU A 260 -28.09 11.67 9.39
C LEU A 260 -27.89 12.77 10.43
N TYR A 261 -27.27 13.86 10.05
CA TYR A 261 -27.05 15.01 10.94
C TYR A 261 -27.03 16.32 10.17
N ARG A 262 -27.18 17.41 10.91
CA ARG A 262 -26.99 18.77 10.38
C ARG A 262 -25.65 19.29 10.88
N THR A 263 -24.92 20.00 10.03
CA THR A 263 -23.71 20.73 10.42
C THR A 263 -23.82 22.17 10.00
N ASN A 264 -23.35 23.09 10.83
CA ASN A 264 -23.26 24.50 10.47
C ASN A 264 -22.01 24.77 9.62
N ALA A 265 -21.85 25.99 9.14
CA ALA A 265 -20.72 26.42 8.33
C ALA A 265 -19.36 26.32 9.07
N ILE A 266 -19.37 26.29 10.39
CA ILE A 266 -18.17 26.18 11.25
C ILE A 266 -17.82 24.72 11.50
N GLY A 267 -18.74 23.78 11.19
CA GLY A 267 -18.52 22.33 11.36
C GLY A 267 -19.14 21.74 12.62
N ASP A 268 -19.88 22.54 13.43
CA ASP A 268 -20.59 22.01 14.59
C ASP A 268 -21.76 21.15 14.16
N THR A 269 -21.86 19.98 14.75
CA THR A 269 -22.90 19.00 14.45
C THR A 269 -24.09 19.18 15.36
N THR A 270 -25.29 19.31 14.78
CA THR A 270 -26.54 19.37 15.48
C THR A 270 -27.51 18.30 14.96
N ASP A 271 -28.50 17.92 15.76
CA ASP A 271 -29.58 17.01 15.37
C ASP A 271 -29.10 15.66 14.78
N VAL A 272 -28.27 14.93 15.53
CA VAL A 272 -27.79 13.61 15.10
C VAL A 272 -28.90 12.58 15.22
N SER A 273 -29.33 12.03 14.12
CA SER A 273 -30.20 10.84 14.07
C SER A 273 -29.38 9.64 13.64
N ILE A 274 -29.21 8.65 14.52
CA ILE A 274 -28.69 7.35 14.15
C ILE A 274 -29.85 6.60 13.50
N LEU A 275 -29.74 6.34 12.19
CA LEU A 275 -30.73 5.54 11.50
C LEU A 275 -30.65 4.10 12.02
N PRO A 276 -31.79 3.45 12.31
CA PRO A 276 -31.80 2.11 12.94
C PRO A 276 -31.26 0.99 12.06
N SER A 277 -30.63 1.31 10.96
CA SER A 277 -30.08 0.38 9.97
C SER A 277 -28.60 0.07 10.20
N SER A 278 -28.23 -0.52 11.36
CA SER A 278 -26.96 -1.23 11.37
C SER A 278 -27.12 -2.50 10.56
N ARG A 279 -26.55 -2.54 9.36
CA ARG A 279 -26.60 -3.71 8.48
C ARG A 279 -25.30 -4.48 8.58
N ASN A 280 -25.41 -5.79 8.80
CA ASN A 280 -24.28 -6.68 8.64
C ASN A 280 -24.22 -7.13 7.17
N GLY A 281 -23.03 -7.17 6.61
CA GLY A 281 -22.76 -7.61 5.26
C GLY A 281 -21.31 -8.00 5.11
N SER A 282 -20.82 -8.10 3.89
CA SER A 282 -19.41 -8.37 3.62
C SER A 282 -18.96 -7.69 2.34
N TYR A 283 -17.66 -7.41 2.26
CA TYR A 283 -16.98 -7.06 1.02
C TYR A 283 -16.35 -8.32 0.43
N TYR A 284 -16.79 -8.73 -0.76
CA TYR A 284 -16.14 -9.82 -1.48
C TYR A 284 -14.93 -9.28 -2.23
N ILE A 285 -13.74 -9.73 -1.84
CA ILE A 285 -12.47 -9.40 -2.49
C ILE A 285 -12.10 -10.56 -3.42
N PRO A 286 -11.93 -10.31 -4.73
CA PRO A 286 -11.56 -11.34 -5.69
C PRO A 286 -10.17 -11.92 -5.43
N PRO A 287 -9.91 -13.17 -5.85
CA PRO A 287 -8.59 -13.74 -5.77
C PRO A 287 -7.62 -13.00 -6.70
N SER A 288 -6.34 -13.01 -6.35
CA SER A 288 -5.27 -12.44 -7.17
C SER A 288 -4.10 -13.40 -7.32
N PHE A 289 -3.40 -13.30 -8.44
CA PHE A 289 -2.13 -14.01 -8.61
C PHE A 289 -1.03 -13.06 -9.08
N THR A 290 0.19 -13.37 -8.68
CA THR A 290 1.40 -12.68 -9.12
C THR A 290 2.46 -13.72 -9.46
N VAL A 291 3.09 -13.57 -10.59
CA VAL A 291 4.22 -14.39 -11.02
C VAL A 291 5.42 -13.52 -11.33
N GLY A 292 6.61 -14.01 -11.06
CA GLY A 292 7.83 -13.27 -11.29
C GLY A 292 9.00 -14.17 -11.64
N VAL A 293 9.95 -13.60 -12.34
CA VAL A 293 11.25 -14.21 -12.66
C VAL A 293 12.34 -13.22 -12.30
N SER A 294 13.44 -13.71 -11.74
CA SER A 294 14.61 -12.90 -11.45
C SER A 294 15.91 -13.64 -11.74
N LEU A 295 16.90 -12.89 -12.19
CA LEU A 295 18.28 -13.32 -12.34
C LEU A 295 19.13 -12.49 -11.39
N SER A 296 19.96 -13.15 -10.60
CA SER A 296 20.80 -12.47 -9.62
C SER A 296 22.20 -13.07 -9.54
N ARG A 297 23.12 -12.24 -9.10
CA ARG A 297 24.43 -12.64 -8.58
C ARG A 297 24.48 -12.21 -7.13
N ASP A 298 24.59 -13.16 -6.22
CA ASP A 298 24.49 -12.91 -4.79
C ASP A 298 25.40 -11.76 -4.33
N LEU A 299 24.84 -10.86 -3.54
CA LEU A 299 25.50 -9.67 -2.97
C LEU A 299 26.10 -8.69 -4.01
N LYS A 300 25.74 -8.82 -5.27
CA LYS A 300 26.23 -7.93 -6.33
C LYS A 300 25.11 -7.22 -7.06
N TRP A 301 24.22 -7.96 -7.68
CA TRP A 301 23.10 -7.40 -8.42
C TRP A 301 21.96 -8.40 -8.60
N SER A 302 20.80 -7.87 -8.81
CA SER A 302 19.64 -8.65 -9.27
C SER A 302 18.80 -7.82 -10.22
N ILE A 303 18.14 -8.50 -11.15
CA ILE A 303 17.10 -7.95 -12.02
C ILE A 303 15.93 -8.91 -12.04
N GLY A 304 14.71 -8.38 -12.03
CA GLY A 304 13.50 -9.19 -12.05
C GLY A 304 12.36 -8.49 -12.75
N SER A 305 11.41 -9.30 -13.19
CA SER A 305 10.15 -8.85 -13.78
C SER A 305 8.98 -9.59 -13.14
N GLU A 306 7.85 -8.90 -13.00
CA GLU A 306 6.63 -9.43 -12.39
C GLU A 306 5.40 -9.05 -13.17
N PHE A 307 4.44 -9.98 -13.15
CA PHE A 307 3.08 -9.78 -13.64
C PHE A 307 2.08 -10.13 -12.55
N SER A 308 1.14 -9.24 -12.30
CA SER A 308 0.03 -9.43 -11.35
C SER A 308 -1.30 -9.24 -12.04
N TYR A 309 -2.31 -10.01 -11.61
CA TYR A 309 -3.67 -9.93 -12.14
C TYR A 309 -4.69 -10.14 -11.03
N GLN A 310 -5.80 -9.38 -11.09
CA GLN A 310 -6.95 -9.52 -10.21
C GLN A 310 -8.23 -9.11 -10.94
N ASP A 311 -9.25 -9.96 -10.88
CA ASP A 311 -10.54 -9.70 -11.53
C ASP A 311 -11.52 -8.98 -10.60
N TRP A 312 -11.39 -7.66 -10.51
CA TRP A 312 -12.25 -6.82 -9.70
C TRP A 312 -13.68 -6.70 -10.22
N SER A 313 -13.99 -7.17 -11.44
CA SER A 313 -15.35 -7.19 -11.94
C SER A 313 -16.28 -8.07 -11.10
N THR A 314 -15.72 -9.00 -10.34
CA THR A 314 -16.44 -9.88 -9.41
C THR A 314 -16.53 -9.33 -7.98
N PHE A 315 -15.89 -8.19 -7.68
CA PHE A 315 -15.98 -7.50 -6.39
C PHE A 315 -17.42 -7.22 -6.00
N LYS A 316 -17.73 -7.32 -4.71
CA LYS A 316 -19.04 -6.94 -4.16
C LYS A 316 -18.87 -6.13 -2.89
N ASN A 317 -19.53 -4.98 -2.84
CA ASN A 317 -19.62 -4.17 -1.62
C ASN A 317 -20.65 -4.78 -0.64
N VAL A 318 -20.84 -4.13 0.52
CA VAL A 318 -21.82 -4.56 1.56
C VAL A 318 -23.25 -4.72 1.01
N ASN A 319 -23.61 -3.96 -0.03
CA ASN A 319 -24.91 -4.06 -0.70
C ASN A 319 -24.92 -5.10 -1.85
N ARG A 320 -23.86 -5.90 -1.99
CA ARG A 320 -23.66 -6.88 -3.06
C ARG A 320 -23.59 -6.30 -4.48
N GLN A 321 -23.20 -5.05 -4.61
CA GLN A 321 -22.97 -4.33 -5.87
C GLN A 321 -21.48 -4.29 -6.18
N ASN A 322 -21.12 -4.33 -7.47
CA ASN A 322 -19.73 -4.26 -7.92
C ASN A 322 -19.12 -2.85 -7.75
N GLY A 323 -19.92 -1.79 -7.89
CA GLY A 323 -19.43 -0.41 -7.82
C GLY A 323 -18.63 0.05 -9.05
N GLY A 324 -18.83 -0.60 -10.21
CA GLY A 324 -18.20 -0.20 -11.48
C GLY A 324 -16.71 -0.56 -11.57
N LEU A 325 -16.29 -1.64 -10.91
CA LEU A 325 -14.90 -2.11 -10.98
C LEU A 325 -14.71 -3.13 -12.11
N GLU A 326 -13.53 -3.09 -12.72
CA GLU A 326 -13.11 -3.93 -13.84
C GLU A 326 -11.84 -4.74 -13.51
N LYS A 327 -11.39 -5.57 -14.43
CA LYS A 327 -10.16 -6.38 -14.29
C LYS A 327 -8.94 -5.47 -14.16
N SER A 328 -8.04 -5.79 -13.24
CA SER A 328 -6.77 -5.09 -13.08
C SER A 328 -5.58 -5.98 -13.40
N TRP A 329 -4.52 -5.37 -13.93
CA TRP A 329 -3.24 -6.04 -14.10
C TRP A 329 -2.09 -5.06 -13.90
N ARG A 330 -0.93 -5.60 -13.57
CA ARG A 330 0.29 -4.83 -13.37
C ARG A 330 1.49 -5.60 -13.91
N ILE A 331 2.36 -4.88 -14.64
CA ILE A 331 3.68 -5.36 -15.05
C ILE A 331 4.72 -4.44 -14.38
N ALA A 332 5.77 -5.05 -13.84
CA ALA A 332 6.88 -4.30 -13.27
C ALA A 332 8.22 -4.94 -13.66
N LEU A 333 9.20 -4.06 -13.85
CA LEU A 333 10.61 -4.40 -14.05
C LEU A 333 11.42 -3.67 -12.99
N GLY A 334 12.31 -4.37 -12.30
CA GLY A 334 13.13 -3.76 -11.27
C GLY A 334 14.47 -4.47 -11.08
N GLY A 335 15.42 -3.74 -10.54
CA GLY A 335 16.73 -4.30 -10.26
C GLY A 335 17.47 -3.54 -9.17
N GLU A 336 18.48 -4.21 -8.63
CA GLU A 336 19.38 -3.64 -7.63
C GLU A 336 20.83 -3.97 -7.94
N ILE A 337 21.72 -3.11 -7.49
CA ILE A 337 23.17 -3.30 -7.58
C ILE A 337 23.85 -2.83 -6.31
N THR A 338 24.75 -3.66 -5.76
CA THR A 338 25.68 -3.30 -4.70
C THR A 338 27.10 -3.45 -5.25
N PRO A 339 27.80 -2.36 -5.54
CA PRO A 339 29.11 -2.44 -6.21
C PRO A 339 30.11 -3.29 -5.45
N ASP A 340 30.26 -3.06 -4.14
CA ASP A 340 31.09 -3.86 -3.24
C ASP A 340 30.64 -3.70 -1.78
N LEU A 341 29.91 -4.69 -1.28
CA LEU A 341 29.36 -4.67 0.09
C LEU A 341 30.45 -4.58 1.18
N PHE A 342 31.65 -5.05 0.90
CA PHE A 342 32.75 -5.15 1.87
C PHE A 342 33.83 -4.08 1.65
N ALA A 343 33.61 -3.09 0.78
CA ALA A 343 34.56 -2.02 0.55
C ALA A 343 34.89 -1.28 1.86
N SER A 344 36.19 -1.21 2.21
CA SER A 344 36.68 -0.51 3.42
C SER A 344 36.88 0.97 3.18
N GLU A 345 37.37 1.38 1.99
CA GLU A 345 37.80 2.73 1.68
C GLU A 345 36.71 3.64 1.14
N ASN A 346 35.67 3.05 0.50
CA ASN A 346 34.62 3.85 -0.14
C ASN A 346 33.24 3.38 0.28
N TYR A 347 32.61 4.17 1.15
CA TYR A 347 31.26 3.88 1.65
C TYR A 347 30.21 3.79 0.54
N LEU A 348 30.28 4.59 -0.52
CA LEU A 348 29.32 4.58 -1.62
C LEU A 348 29.31 3.24 -2.38
N LYS A 349 30.41 2.50 -2.41
CA LYS A 349 30.45 1.16 -2.99
C LYS A 349 29.66 0.12 -2.19
N ARG A 350 29.42 0.37 -0.91
CA ARG A 350 28.66 -0.50 -0.01
C ARG A 350 27.15 -0.31 -0.09
N LEU A 351 26.71 0.81 -0.69
CA LEU A 351 25.30 1.09 -0.86
C LEU A 351 24.68 0.13 -1.88
N THR A 352 23.43 -0.26 -1.61
CA THR A 352 22.59 -0.93 -2.59
C THR A 352 21.74 0.13 -3.29
N TYR A 353 21.92 0.24 -4.59
CA TYR A 353 21.17 1.13 -5.48
C TYR A 353 20.06 0.33 -6.14
N ARG A 354 18.87 0.90 -6.25
CA ARG A 354 17.69 0.26 -6.84
C ARG A 354 17.02 1.16 -7.86
N ALA A 355 16.47 0.55 -8.89
CA ALA A 355 15.62 1.23 -9.85
C ALA A 355 14.54 0.28 -10.37
N GLY A 356 13.40 0.84 -10.80
CA GLY A 356 12.33 0.05 -11.38
C GLY A 356 11.28 0.89 -12.08
N LEU A 357 10.52 0.20 -12.93
CA LEU A 357 9.42 0.75 -13.72
C LEU A 357 8.18 -0.10 -13.49
N SER A 358 7.02 0.52 -13.42
CA SER A 358 5.73 -0.18 -13.33
C SER A 358 4.72 0.42 -14.29
N LEU A 359 3.93 -0.46 -14.90
CA LEU A 359 2.74 -0.13 -15.67
C LEU A 359 1.59 -0.91 -15.07
N GLU A 360 0.52 -0.23 -14.71
CA GLU A 360 -0.66 -0.80 -14.07
C GLU A 360 -1.93 -0.31 -14.75
N GLN A 361 -2.87 -1.21 -14.96
CA GLN A 361 -4.23 -0.92 -15.31
C GLN A 361 -5.09 -1.09 -14.07
N ASN A 362 -5.55 0.03 -13.52
CA ASN A 362 -6.36 0.04 -12.31
C ASN A 362 -7.78 -0.49 -12.56
N PRO A 363 -8.47 -1.01 -11.53
CA PRO A 363 -9.81 -1.57 -11.71
C PRO A 363 -10.91 -0.53 -11.90
N PHE A 364 -10.66 0.74 -11.62
CA PHE A 364 -11.70 1.77 -11.69
C PHE A 364 -11.84 2.39 -13.07
N LEU A 365 -13.08 2.76 -13.38
CA LEU A 365 -13.46 3.50 -14.57
C LEU A 365 -13.62 4.98 -14.23
N ALA A 366 -13.02 5.84 -15.02
CA ALA A 366 -13.31 7.26 -15.03
C ALA A 366 -13.70 7.63 -16.46
N ASN A 367 -14.87 8.25 -16.65
CA ASN A 367 -15.45 8.53 -17.97
C ASN A 367 -15.52 7.28 -18.88
N ASN A 368 -15.97 6.14 -18.32
CA ASN A 368 -16.05 4.83 -18.98
C ASN A 368 -14.71 4.26 -19.51
N ASN A 369 -13.58 4.89 -19.18
CA ASN A 369 -12.25 4.41 -19.55
C ASN A 369 -11.50 3.93 -18.30
N GLN A 370 -10.82 2.79 -18.42
CA GLN A 370 -9.97 2.31 -17.34
C GLN A 370 -8.76 3.22 -17.11
N VAL A 371 -8.48 3.46 -15.84
CA VAL A 371 -7.39 4.33 -15.41
C VAL A 371 -6.07 3.58 -15.43
N LYS A 372 -5.10 4.07 -16.20
CA LYS A 372 -3.73 3.54 -16.25
C LYS A 372 -2.83 4.30 -15.28
N ASP A 373 -1.84 3.62 -14.71
CA ASP A 373 -0.83 4.18 -13.80
C ASP A 373 0.56 3.77 -14.29
N VAL A 374 1.43 4.74 -14.48
CA VAL A 374 2.84 4.54 -14.86
C VAL A 374 3.71 5.10 -13.78
N GLY A 375 4.64 4.31 -13.27
CA GLY A 375 5.53 4.70 -12.18
C GLY A 375 7.00 4.40 -12.46
N ILE A 376 7.86 5.32 -12.02
CA ILE A 376 9.31 5.17 -11.99
C ILE A 376 9.74 5.21 -10.53
N ASN A 377 10.59 4.26 -10.14
CA ASN A 377 11.04 4.09 -8.77
C ASN A 377 12.56 4.11 -8.69
N PHE A 378 13.08 4.69 -7.61
CA PHE A 378 14.49 4.64 -7.24
C PHE A 378 14.61 4.31 -5.75
N GLY A 379 15.72 3.67 -5.35
CA GLY A 379 15.92 3.32 -3.95
C GLY A 379 17.38 3.18 -3.58
N PHE A 380 17.64 3.34 -2.28
CA PHE A 380 18.97 3.20 -1.69
C PHE A 380 18.86 2.49 -0.35
N SER A 381 19.76 1.55 -0.08
CA SER A 381 19.98 1.03 1.27
C SER A 381 21.40 1.35 1.72
N LEU A 382 21.48 2.05 2.84
CA LEU A 382 22.73 2.55 3.43
C LEU A 382 23.09 1.64 4.62
N PRO A 383 24.13 0.82 4.52
CA PRO A 383 24.55 -0.05 5.61
C PRO A 383 25.13 0.75 6.80
N ALA A 384 24.62 0.49 8.00
CA ALA A 384 25.05 1.09 9.27
C ALA A 384 25.34 -0.02 10.27
N GLY A 385 26.53 -0.61 10.21
CA GLY A 385 26.88 -1.82 10.95
C GLY A 385 26.12 -3.04 10.44
N ARG A 386 25.29 -3.64 11.29
CA ARG A 386 24.37 -4.74 10.92
C ARG A 386 23.00 -4.24 10.43
N SER A 387 22.73 -2.93 10.55
CA SER A 387 21.48 -2.30 10.22
C SER A 387 21.56 -1.58 8.89
N TYR A 388 20.40 -1.20 8.34
CA TYR A 388 20.32 -0.40 7.13
C TYR A 388 19.33 0.75 7.33
N LEU A 389 19.63 1.88 6.70
CA LEU A 389 18.67 2.94 6.44
C LEU A 389 18.21 2.80 4.99
N ASP A 390 16.90 2.69 4.81
CA ASP A 390 16.30 2.45 3.50
C ASP A 390 15.55 3.70 3.03
N LEU A 391 15.82 4.12 1.82
CA LEU A 391 15.15 5.23 1.13
C LEU A 391 14.62 4.73 -0.20
N ALA A 392 13.37 5.08 -0.52
CA ALA A 392 12.84 4.87 -1.85
C ALA A 392 11.99 6.07 -2.29
N PHE A 393 11.96 6.29 -3.59
CA PHE A 393 11.24 7.37 -4.24
C PHE A 393 10.41 6.76 -5.37
N LYS A 394 9.15 7.18 -5.48
CA LYS A 394 8.29 6.84 -6.61
C LYS A 394 7.71 8.11 -7.18
N TYR A 395 7.92 8.32 -8.47
CA TYR A 395 7.17 9.28 -9.26
C TYR A 395 6.25 8.51 -10.21
N GLY A 396 4.99 8.92 -10.29
CA GLY A 396 4.03 8.26 -11.16
C GLY A 396 2.94 9.19 -11.62
N ARG A 397 2.29 8.77 -12.71
CA ARG A 397 1.15 9.43 -13.32
C ARG A 397 0.02 8.43 -13.46
N ARG A 398 -1.16 8.82 -13.00
CA ARG A 398 -2.39 8.03 -13.03
C ARG A 398 -3.48 8.76 -13.77
N GLY A 399 -4.12 8.07 -14.72
CA GLY A 399 -5.13 8.64 -15.59
C GLY A 399 -4.55 9.62 -16.61
N ASN A 400 -5.46 10.18 -17.40
CA ASN A 400 -5.13 11.22 -18.36
C ASN A 400 -6.40 12.08 -18.59
N LYS A 401 -6.22 13.36 -18.85
CA LYS A 401 -7.34 14.32 -18.96
C LYS A 401 -8.29 14.01 -20.11
N SER A 402 -7.77 13.53 -21.26
CA SER A 402 -8.60 13.25 -22.44
C SER A 402 -9.53 12.05 -22.24
N ASP A 403 -9.05 10.99 -21.57
CA ASP A 403 -9.80 9.74 -21.44
C ASP A 403 -10.52 9.64 -20.09
N ASN A 404 -9.93 10.20 -19.02
CA ASN A 404 -10.37 10.00 -17.63
C ASN A 404 -10.89 11.28 -16.97
N ILE A 405 -10.93 12.43 -17.66
CA ILE A 405 -11.29 13.77 -17.12
C ILE A 405 -10.25 14.29 -16.12
N LEU A 406 -9.64 13.42 -15.30
CA LEU A 406 -8.68 13.76 -14.27
C LEU A 406 -7.36 13.03 -14.51
N GLU A 407 -6.27 13.77 -14.33
CA GLU A 407 -4.89 13.27 -14.29
C GLU A 407 -4.32 13.52 -12.92
N GLU A 408 -3.65 12.52 -12.35
CA GLU A 408 -3.02 12.59 -11.04
C GLU A 408 -1.51 12.34 -11.18
N ASP A 409 -0.71 13.37 -10.94
CA ASP A 409 0.74 13.24 -10.76
C ASP A 409 1.04 13.07 -9.27
N TYR A 410 1.83 12.04 -8.92
CA TYR A 410 2.18 11.80 -7.52
C TYR A 410 3.67 11.53 -7.34
N PHE A 411 4.16 12.01 -6.21
CA PHE A 411 5.52 11.76 -5.73
C PHE A 411 5.45 11.19 -4.32
N LYS A 412 6.02 9.99 -4.13
CA LYS A 412 6.08 9.29 -2.85
C LYS A 412 7.52 9.14 -2.39
N ILE A 413 7.76 9.42 -1.12
CA ILE A 413 9.04 9.22 -0.44
C ILE A 413 8.82 8.19 0.65
N TYR A 414 9.66 7.18 0.68
CA TYR A 414 9.65 6.14 1.69
C TYR A 414 10.96 6.22 2.48
N PHE A 415 10.85 6.16 3.79
CA PHE A 415 11.98 6.08 4.70
C PHE A 415 11.79 4.91 5.65
N GLY A 416 12.83 4.10 5.84
CA GLY A 416 12.75 2.94 6.71
C GLY A 416 14.08 2.60 7.37
N ILE A 417 13.96 1.78 8.39
CA ILE A 417 15.08 1.25 9.16
C ILE A 417 14.97 -0.26 9.19
N THR A 418 16.07 -0.94 8.90
CA THR A 418 16.20 -2.39 8.98
C THR A 418 17.25 -2.73 10.04
N PHE A 419 16.85 -3.47 11.06
CA PHE A 419 17.74 -4.01 12.08
C PHE A 419 17.92 -5.50 11.88
N ASN A 420 19.17 -5.93 11.79
CA ASN A 420 19.55 -7.33 11.70
C ASN A 420 20.32 -7.73 12.95
N ASP A 421 19.81 -8.71 13.72
CA ASP A 421 20.47 -9.21 14.89
C ASP A 421 20.30 -10.73 15.02
N GLN A 422 21.16 -11.35 15.78
CA GLN A 422 21.09 -12.80 16.04
C GLN A 422 20.43 -13.02 17.42
N TRP A 423 19.13 -13.37 17.40
CA TRP A 423 18.39 -13.72 18.61
C TRP A 423 18.38 -15.24 18.79
N PHE A 424 18.09 -15.70 20.03
CA PHE A 424 17.95 -17.09 20.38
C PHE A 424 19.23 -17.96 20.27
N ILE A 425 20.41 -17.36 20.24
CA ILE A 425 21.68 -18.09 20.39
C ILE A 425 21.92 -18.34 21.87
N ARG A 426 22.00 -19.61 22.26
CA ARG A 426 22.50 -19.96 23.58
C ARG A 426 23.96 -19.50 23.68
N ARG A 427 24.25 -18.52 24.55
CA ARG A 427 25.60 -18.20 24.94
C ARG A 427 26.15 -19.43 25.65
N LYS A 428 27.13 -20.10 25.07
CA LYS A 428 27.96 -21.04 25.78
C LYS A 428 28.87 -20.17 26.64
N PHE A 429 28.64 -20.21 27.94
CA PHE A 429 29.63 -19.78 28.92
C PHE A 429 30.62 -20.94 29.02
N ASP A 430 31.87 -20.71 28.65
CA ASP A 430 32.98 -21.59 28.92
C ASP A 430 33.31 -21.54 30.40
#